data_6a48f4acaa03789f2ce22868bb734e27
#
_entry.id   6a48f4acaa03789f2ce22868bb734e27
#
_cell.length_a   1.000
_cell.length_b   1.000
_cell.length_c   1.000
_cell.angle_alpha   90.00
_cell.angle_beta   90.00
_cell.angle_gamma   90.00
#
_symmetry.space_group_name_H-M   'P 1'
#
loop_
_entity.id
_entity.type
_entity.pdbx_description
1 polymer ?
#
loop_
_entity_poly.entity_id
_entity_poly.type
_entity_poly.pdbx_seq_one_letter_code
_entity_poly.pdbx_strand_id
1 'polypeptide(L)'
;YSLAVLAKFHGIPFYVAAPQTTLDPHCPNGDAIPIEQRAASEVTGVAGSFGAVQWAPTDAQVYNPAFDVTPAALISGWVLDTGVVTPQQVAEGQFS
;
A
#
# COMPACT_ATOMS: atom_id res chain seq x y z
N TYR A 1 2.37 4.81 1.41
CA TYR A 1 1.80 6.09 1.86
C TYR A 1 2.88 7.11 2.21
N SER A 2 3.81 6.76 3.08
CA SER A 2 4.86 7.68 3.53
C SER A 2 5.70 8.24 2.37
N LEU A 3 6.05 7.39 1.42
CA LEU A 3 6.82 7.81 0.25
C LEU A 3 6.02 8.79 -0.63
N ALA A 4 4.73 8.54 -0.81
CA ALA A 4 3.86 9.44 -1.56
C ALA A 4 3.73 10.81 -0.87
N VAL A 5 3.63 10.84 0.46
CA VAL A 5 3.60 12.10 1.24
C VAL A 5 4.91 12.87 1.08
N LEU A 6 6.05 12.19 1.18
CA LEU A 6 7.35 12.84 1.00
C LEU A 6 7.52 13.39 -0.42
N ALA A 7 7.10 12.63 -1.43
CA ALA A 7 7.15 13.10 -2.81
C ALA A 7 6.29 14.35 -3.00
N LYS A 8 5.10 14.37 -2.43
CA LYS A 8 4.20 15.53 -2.50
C LYS A 8 4.82 16.76 -1.84
N PHE A 9 5.37 16.59 -0.64
CA PHE A 9 6.03 17.69 0.09
C PHE A 9 7.19 18.30 -0.71
N HIS A 10 7.97 17.46 -1.39
CA HIS A 10 9.13 17.90 -2.18
C HIS A 10 8.77 18.27 -3.62
N GLY A 11 7.52 18.24 -4.01
CA GLY A 11 7.09 18.56 -5.38
C GLY A 11 7.56 17.56 -6.43
N ILE A 12 7.77 16.31 -6.05
CA ILE A 12 8.22 15.23 -6.94
C ILE A 12 7.01 14.42 -7.38
N PRO A 13 6.82 14.18 -8.71
CA PRO A 13 5.76 13.29 -9.18
C PRO A 13 5.93 11.87 -8.63
N PHE A 14 4.81 11.24 -8.27
CA PHE A 14 4.78 9.89 -7.72
C PHE A 14 3.87 9.02 -8.59
N TYR A 15 4.45 7.97 -9.19
CA TYR A 15 3.75 7.07 -10.09
C TYR A 15 3.70 5.66 -9.49
N VAL A 16 2.59 4.97 -9.72
CA VAL A 16 2.42 3.56 -9.35
C VAL A 16 2.53 2.72 -10.61
N ALA A 17 3.43 1.76 -10.62
CA ALA A 17 3.57 0.81 -11.71
C ALA A 17 2.94 -0.53 -11.33
N ALA A 18 1.99 -0.99 -12.13
CA ALA A 18 1.26 -2.24 -11.88
C ALA A 18 0.62 -2.77 -13.16
N PRO A 19 0.34 -4.08 -13.25
CA PRO A 19 -0.50 -4.60 -14.33
C PRO A 19 -1.91 -4.04 -14.25
N GLN A 20 -2.56 -3.88 -15.40
CA GLN A 20 -3.95 -3.43 -15.48
C GLN A 20 -4.90 -4.30 -14.63
N THR A 21 -4.61 -5.59 -14.51
CA THR A 21 -5.39 -6.52 -13.69
C THR A 21 -5.39 -6.19 -12.19
N THR A 22 -4.48 -5.35 -11.73
CA THR A 22 -4.45 -4.87 -10.34
C THR A 22 -5.57 -3.87 -10.05
N LEU A 23 -6.06 -3.18 -11.08
CA LEU A 23 -7.13 -2.19 -10.93
C LEU A 23 -8.47 -2.88 -10.73
N ASP A 24 -9.16 -2.50 -9.66
CA ASP A 24 -10.51 -2.98 -9.35
C ASP A 24 -11.53 -1.87 -9.63
N PRO A 25 -12.30 -1.96 -10.74
CA PRO A 25 -13.29 -0.95 -11.10
C PRO A 25 -14.47 -0.88 -10.13
N HIS A 26 -14.64 -1.88 -9.26
CA HIS A 26 -15.71 -1.95 -8.27
C HIS A 26 -15.32 -1.40 -6.91
N CYS A 27 -14.03 -1.06 -6.71
CA CYS A 27 -13.53 -0.49 -5.46
C CYS A 27 -13.64 1.04 -5.52
N PRO A 28 -14.54 1.67 -4.77
CA PRO A 28 -14.79 3.11 -4.90
C PRO A 28 -13.67 3.98 -4.30
N ASN A 29 -12.99 3.49 -3.27
CA ASN A 29 -11.90 4.20 -2.59
C ASN A 29 -11.08 3.24 -1.72
N GLY A 30 -10.01 3.76 -1.11
CA GLY A 30 -9.12 2.97 -0.27
C GLY A 30 -9.77 2.39 0.98
N ASP A 31 -10.83 3.00 1.52
CA ASP A 31 -11.53 2.51 2.70
C ASP A 31 -12.24 1.17 2.43
N ALA A 32 -12.54 0.88 1.17
CA ALA A 32 -13.18 -0.37 0.77
C ALA A 32 -12.19 -1.53 0.56
N ILE A 33 -10.88 -1.28 0.66
CA ILE A 33 -9.85 -2.30 0.50
C ILE A 33 -9.71 -3.09 1.80
N PRO A 34 -9.95 -4.42 1.80
CA PRO A 34 -9.70 -5.23 3.00
C PRO A 34 -8.20 -5.37 3.24
N ILE A 35 -7.72 -4.86 4.37
CA ILE A 35 -6.32 -4.96 4.76
C ILE A 35 -6.18 -6.01 5.85
N GLU A 36 -5.42 -7.07 5.55
CA GLU A 36 -5.12 -8.13 6.51
C GLU A 36 -4.26 -7.59 7.66
N GLN A 37 -4.66 -7.91 8.89
CA GLN A 37 -3.81 -7.73 10.07
C GLN A 37 -2.99 -8.99 10.26
N ARG A 38 -1.68 -8.85 10.24
CA ARG A 38 -0.77 -9.97 10.38
C ARG A 38 -0.44 -10.24 11.86
N ALA A 39 0.19 -11.40 12.12
CA ALA A 39 0.51 -11.82 13.47
C ALA A 39 1.43 -10.82 14.18
N ALA A 40 1.13 -10.56 15.47
CA ALA A 40 1.95 -9.69 16.29
C ALA A 40 3.39 -10.20 16.43
N SER A 41 3.58 -11.50 16.39
CA SER A 41 4.91 -12.13 16.51
C SER A 41 5.89 -11.73 15.39
N GLU A 42 5.41 -11.28 14.24
CA GLU A 42 6.26 -10.77 13.17
C GLU A 42 6.95 -9.45 13.53
N VAL A 43 6.38 -8.71 14.48
CA VAL A 43 6.92 -7.42 14.95
C VAL A 43 7.64 -7.57 16.28
N THR A 44 7.13 -8.43 17.19
CA THR A 44 7.63 -8.54 18.55
C THR A 44 8.91 -9.35 18.69
N GLY A 45 9.28 -10.11 17.66
CA GLY A 45 10.45 -10.98 17.74
C GLY A 45 10.76 -11.63 16.39
N VAL A 46 11.59 -12.66 16.45
CA VAL A 46 11.97 -13.47 15.29
C VAL A 46 12.08 -14.93 15.71
N ALA A 47 11.71 -15.84 14.81
CA ALA A 47 11.88 -17.27 15.01
C ALA A 47 12.55 -17.90 13.79
N GLY A 48 13.36 -18.92 14.02
CA GLY A 48 14.07 -19.63 12.97
C GLY A 48 14.68 -20.94 13.51
N SER A 49 15.59 -21.54 12.76
CA SER A 49 16.28 -22.76 13.19
C SER A 49 17.10 -22.59 14.47
N PHE A 50 17.47 -21.34 14.81
CA PHE A 50 18.16 -20.96 16.03
C PHE A 50 17.24 -20.89 17.27
N GLY A 51 15.92 -21.09 17.11
CA GLY A 51 14.91 -20.90 18.15
C GLY A 51 14.09 -19.61 17.95
N ALA A 52 13.60 -19.03 19.02
CA ALA A 52 12.82 -17.82 18.99
C ALA A 52 13.42 -16.75 19.92
N VAL A 53 13.42 -15.49 19.45
CA VAL A 53 13.87 -14.33 20.24
C VAL A 53 12.76 -13.29 20.22
N GLN A 54 12.39 -12.79 21.41
CA GLN A 54 11.43 -11.71 21.56
C GLN A 54 12.16 -10.48 22.10
N TRP A 55 12.07 -9.37 21.35
CA TRP A 55 12.67 -8.09 21.76
C TRP A 55 11.67 -7.08 22.31
N ALA A 56 10.38 -7.25 22.02
CA ALA A 56 9.34 -6.40 22.56
C ALA A 56 8.91 -6.88 23.97
N PRO A 57 8.39 -5.98 24.83
CA PRO A 57 7.74 -6.39 26.08
C PRO A 57 6.62 -7.41 25.81
N THR A 58 6.40 -8.34 26.76
CA THR A 58 5.43 -9.44 26.59
C THR A 58 3.99 -8.98 26.42
N ASP A 59 3.64 -7.80 26.92
CA ASP A 59 2.31 -7.19 26.88
C ASP A 59 2.20 -6.08 25.82
N ALA A 60 3.20 -5.91 24.96
CA ALA A 60 3.17 -4.91 23.91
C ALA A 60 2.04 -5.18 22.91
N GLN A 61 1.23 -4.17 22.66
CA GLN A 61 0.24 -4.20 21.59
C GLN A 61 0.92 -3.91 20.25
N VAL A 62 0.50 -4.60 19.18
CA VAL A 62 1.12 -4.51 17.87
C VAL A 62 0.10 -4.09 16.82
N TYR A 63 0.49 -3.15 16.00
CA TYR A 63 -0.20 -2.78 14.77
C TYR A 63 0.62 -3.31 13.58
N ASN A 64 0.10 -4.31 12.89
CA ASN A 64 0.83 -5.00 11.81
C ASN A 64 -0.07 -5.27 10.59
N PRO A 65 -0.58 -4.23 9.92
CA PRO A 65 -1.31 -4.42 8.66
C PRO A 65 -0.36 -4.90 7.56
N ALA A 66 -0.85 -5.77 6.68
CA ALA A 66 -0.07 -6.30 5.57
C ALA A 66 0.28 -5.23 4.53
N PHE A 67 -0.60 -4.26 4.36
CA PHE A 67 -0.46 -3.16 3.41
C PHE A 67 -0.95 -1.87 4.03
N ASP A 68 -0.49 -0.75 3.52
CA ASP A 68 -1.10 0.55 3.76
C ASP A 68 -1.95 0.99 2.55
N VAL A 69 -2.66 2.09 2.70
CA VAL A 69 -3.47 2.67 1.63
C VAL A 69 -2.95 4.07 1.32
N THR A 70 -2.63 4.30 0.05
CA THR A 70 -2.20 5.61 -0.44
C THR A 70 -3.38 6.32 -1.10
N PRO A 71 -3.78 7.51 -0.62
CA PRO A 71 -4.85 8.29 -1.26
C PRO A 71 -4.50 8.64 -2.71
N ALA A 72 -5.49 8.52 -3.60
CA ALA A 72 -5.32 8.82 -5.02
C ALA A 72 -4.83 10.26 -5.27
N ALA A 73 -5.16 11.20 -4.39
CA ALA A 73 -4.72 12.59 -4.50
C ALA A 73 -3.19 12.77 -4.41
N LEU A 74 -2.48 11.78 -3.86
CA LEU A 74 -1.02 11.79 -3.77
C LEU A 74 -0.33 11.11 -4.97
N ILE A 75 -1.10 10.51 -5.87
CA ILE A 75 -0.60 9.75 -7.00
C ILE A 75 -0.71 10.61 -8.25
N SER A 76 0.42 10.76 -8.97
CA SER A 76 0.48 11.55 -10.22
C SER A 76 -0.06 10.77 -11.41
N GLY A 77 0.03 9.45 -11.39
CA GLY A 77 -0.46 8.57 -12.45
C GLY A 77 -0.07 7.12 -12.23
N TRP A 78 -0.59 6.26 -13.10
CA TRP A 78 -0.29 4.83 -13.08
C TRP A 78 0.37 4.41 -14.38
N VAL A 79 1.45 3.66 -14.25
CA VAL A 79 2.15 3.03 -15.38
C VAL A 79 1.66 1.60 -15.47
N LEU A 80 0.80 1.33 -16.43
CA LEU A 80 0.19 0.02 -16.65
C LEU A 80 0.81 -0.67 -17.88
N ASP A 81 0.59 -1.95 -18.03
CA ASP A 81 0.96 -2.69 -19.23
C ASP A 81 0.19 -2.22 -20.48
N THR A 82 -0.94 -1.54 -20.29
CA THR A 82 -1.75 -0.95 -21.36
C THR A 82 -1.40 0.51 -21.65
N GLY A 83 -0.52 1.13 -20.88
CA GLY A 83 -0.10 2.52 -21.03
C GLY A 83 -0.11 3.29 -19.73
N VAL A 84 0.19 4.59 -19.80
CA VAL A 84 0.17 5.48 -18.66
C VAL A 84 -1.20 6.15 -18.55
N VAL A 85 -1.82 6.09 -17.39
CA VAL A 85 -3.12 6.70 -17.11
C VAL A 85 -3.03 7.73 -16.00
N THR A 86 -3.83 8.77 -16.14
CA THR A 86 -3.94 9.84 -15.13
C THR A 86 -4.95 9.47 -14.04
N PRO A 87 -4.91 10.15 -12.88
CA PRO A 87 -5.93 9.96 -11.84
C PRO A 87 -7.35 10.19 -12.36
N GLN A 88 -7.56 11.17 -13.22
CA GLN A 88 -8.86 11.44 -13.81
C GLN A 88 -9.33 10.27 -14.69
N GLN A 89 -8.45 9.74 -15.55
CA GLN A 89 -8.78 8.59 -16.40
C GLN A 89 -9.15 7.36 -15.57
N VAL A 90 -8.44 7.11 -14.47
CA VAL A 90 -8.77 6.01 -13.56
C VAL A 90 -10.14 6.22 -12.91
N ALA A 91 -10.42 7.43 -12.42
CA ALA A 91 -11.72 7.78 -11.82
C ALA A 91 -12.88 7.61 -12.81
N GLU A 92 -12.63 7.82 -14.11
CA GLU A 92 -13.62 7.65 -15.18
C GLU A 92 -13.67 6.22 -15.74
N GLY A 93 -12.86 5.30 -15.20
CA GLY A 93 -12.77 3.91 -15.66
C GLY A 93 -12.04 3.72 -16.98
N GLN A 94 -11.22 4.69 -17.39
CA GLN A 94 -10.51 4.70 -18.68
C GLN A 94 -9.09 4.12 -18.52
N PHE A 95 -8.98 2.83 -18.20
CA PHE A 95 -7.69 2.19 -17.97
C PHE A 95 -7.52 0.85 -18.69
N SER A 96 -8.40 0.54 -19.59
CA SER A 96 -8.34 -0.69 -20.43
C SER A 96 -7.72 -0.41 -21.80
#